data_33138bafd984250436933cee15ce37fc
#
_entry.id   33138bafd984250436933cee15ce37fc
#
_cell.length_a   1.000
_cell.length_b   1.000
_cell.length_c   1.000
_cell.angle_alpha   90.00
_cell.angle_beta   90.00
_cell.angle_gamma   90.00
#
_symmetry.space_group_name_H-M   'P 1'
#
loop_
_entity.id
_entity.type
_entity.pdbx_description
1 polymer ?
#
loop_
_entity_poly.entity_id
_entity_poly.type
_entity_poly.pdbx_seq_one_letter_code
_entity_poly.pdbx_strand_id
1 'polypeptide(L)'
;VMEGYIESIGGKDKLEAIKTKSSISEASVQGMTLKVSNQQTAKNQMRLEVSIMGNMMQKTVINATKGYNEMQGQKIEMKGKELENALNDAAIFPELEIDSDQIFLQGIVSVDGIDAFEIKWSDSKTVFYSAEDFLKLQTIETIEIQGQIQSSTTSFSDYKIVKGIRFPHIVRQDMGPQKIDFQVKSIILNEPM
;
A
#
# COMPACT_ATOMS: atom_id res chain seq x y z
N VAL A 1 -8.83 -12.15 11.88
CA VAL A 1 -8.98 -10.96 11.02
C VAL A 1 -8.24 -11.17 9.72
N MET A 2 -6.96 -11.56 9.74
CA MET A 2 -6.16 -11.77 8.51
C MET A 2 -6.77 -12.78 7.56
N GLU A 3 -7.17 -13.96 8.05
CA GLU A 3 -7.85 -14.97 7.23
C GLU A 3 -9.16 -14.40 6.64
N GLY A 4 -9.94 -13.67 7.45
CA GLY A 4 -11.16 -13.02 6.97
C GLY A 4 -10.90 -12.04 5.82
N TYR A 5 -9.85 -11.21 5.95
CA TYR A 5 -9.43 -10.31 4.87
C TYR A 5 -9.01 -11.07 3.60
N ILE A 6 -8.15 -12.09 3.75
CA ILE A 6 -7.67 -12.91 2.63
C ILE A 6 -8.87 -13.54 1.89
N GLU A 7 -9.83 -14.11 2.62
CA GLU A 7 -11.04 -14.67 2.03
C GLU A 7 -11.92 -13.60 1.37
N SER A 8 -12.08 -12.45 2.02
CA SER A 8 -12.93 -11.37 1.50
C SER A 8 -12.42 -10.80 0.19
N ILE A 9 -11.11 -10.78 -0.04
CA ILE A 9 -10.54 -10.25 -1.29
C ILE A 9 -10.38 -11.30 -2.39
N GLY A 10 -10.60 -12.60 -2.12
CA GLY A 10 -10.58 -13.60 -3.20
C GLY A 10 -10.12 -15.01 -2.81
N GLY A 11 -9.60 -15.17 -1.60
CA GLY A 11 -9.10 -16.43 -1.05
C GLY A 11 -7.63 -16.72 -1.37
N LYS A 12 -6.97 -17.41 -0.45
CA LYS A 12 -5.53 -17.65 -0.45
C LYS A 12 -5.00 -18.20 -1.78
N ASP A 13 -5.64 -19.23 -2.34
CA ASP A 13 -5.17 -19.89 -3.55
C ASP A 13 -5.08 -18.92 -4.74
N LYS A 14 -6.07 -18.02 -4.89
CA LYS A 14 -6.06 -17.04 -5.98
C LYS A 14 -4.99 -15.97 -5.77
N LEU A 15 -4.80 -15.53 -4.53
CA LEU A 15 -3.79 -14.53 -4.20
C LEU A 15 -2.37 -15.09 -4.45
N GLU A 16 -2.08 -16.31 -4.04
CA GLU A 16 -0.79 -16.99 -4.26
C GLU A 16 -0.50 -17.30 -5.75
N ALA A 17 -1.57 -17.40 -6.57
CA ALA A 17 -1.43 -17.57 -8.02
C ALA A 17 -0.97 -16.28 -8.73
N ILE A 18 -1.01 -15.12 -8.08
CA ILE A 18 -0.55 -13.85 -8.67
C ILE A 18 0.96 -13.76 -8.59
N LYS A 19 1.61 -13.68 -9.76
CA LYS A 19 3.08 -13.56 -9.86
C LYS A 19 3.55 -12.14 -10.13
N THR A 20 2.70 -11.36 -10.82
CA THR A 20 2.97 -9.94 -11.11
C THR A 20 1.70 -9.11 -10.96
N LYS A 21 1.84 -7.89 -10.48
CA LYS A 21 0.79 -6.88 -10.44
C LYS A 21 1.36 -5.55 -10.94
N SER A 22 0.70 -4.96 -11.93
CA SER A 22 0.94 -3.59 -12.36
C SER A 22 -0.32 -2.76 -12.13
N SER A 23 -0.16 -1.57 -11.59
CA SER A 23 -1.28 -0.64 -11.38
C SER A 23 -0.91 0.78 -11.77
N ILE A 24 -1.90 1.53 -12.24
CA ILE A 24 -1.81 2.96 -12.51
C ILE A 24 -2.89 3.65 -11.71
N SER A 25 -2.50 4.66 -10.93
CA SER A 25 -3.41 5.52 -10.19
C SER A 25 -3.15 6.98 -10.55
N GLU A 26 -4.20 7.79 -10.55
CA GLU A 26 -4.12 9.21 -10.85
C GLU A 26 -4.87 10.03 -9.81
N ALA A 27 -4.34 11.21 -9.51
CA ALA A 27 -4.97 12.22 -8.68
C ALA A 27 -4.86 13.59 -9.34
N SER A 28 -5.78 14.49 -9.01
CA SER A 28 -5.70 15.90 -9.39
C SER A 28 -5.27 16.72 -8.18
N VAL A 29 -4.14 17.38 -8.27
CA VAL A 29 -3.58 18.25 -7.22
C VAL A 29 -3.34 19.62 -7.81
N GLN A 30 -4.07 20.61 -7.33
CA GLN A 30 -3.97 22.00 -7.81
C GLN A 30 -4.08 22.15 -9.35
N GLY A 31 -4.95 21.36 -9.98
CA GLY A 31 -5.15 21.37 -11.44
C GLY A 31 -4.09 20.58 -12.23
N MET A 32 -3.11 20.00 -11.58
CA MET A 32 -2.11 19.13 -12.20
C MET A 32 -2.46 17.64 -11.99
N THR A 33 -2.20 16.82 -13.00
CA THR A 33 -2.35 15.37 -12.88
C THR A 33 -1.10 14.76 -12.27
N LEU A 34 -1.27 14.14 -11.10
CA LEU A 34 -0.30 13.30 -10.43
C LEU A 34 -0.60 11.85 -10.82
N LYS A 35 0.36 11.15 -11.39
CA LYS A 35 0.24 9.75 -11.79
C LYS A 35 1.22 8.88 -11.01
N VAL A 36 0.72 7.78 -10.47
CA VAL A 36 1.52 6.76 -9.79
C VAL A 36 1.42 5.47 -10.58
N SER A 37 2.55 4.94 -11.01
CA SER A 37 2.68 3.61 -11.62
C SER A 37 3.40 2.70 -10.64
N ASN A 38 2.79 1.56 -10.29
CA ASN A 38 3.37 0.59 -9.37
C ASN A 38 3.40 -0.80 -10.03
N GLN A 39 4.56 -1.42 -10.03
CA GLN A 39 4.82 -2.76 -10.52
C GLN A 39 5.40 -3.59 -9.38
N GLN A 40 4.81 -4.76 -9.12
CA GLN A 40 5.20 -5.65 -8.03
C GLN A 40 5.29 -7.10 -8.53
N THR A 41 6.21 -7.89 -7.96
CA THR A 41 6.31 -9.32 -8.21
C THR A 41 6.09 -10.12 -6.93
N ALA A 42 5.72 -11.40 -7.08
CA ALA A 42 5.65 -12.36 -5.95
C ALA A 42 7.03 -12.67 -5.32
N LYS A 43 8.11 -12.04 -5.78
CA LYS A 43 9.46 -12.13 -5.20
C LYS A 43 9.82 -10.86 -4.44
N ASN A 44 8.83 -10.09 -3.98
CA ASN A 44 9.01 -8.83 -3.25
C ASN A 44 9.93 -7.85 -3.98
N GLN A 45 9.74 -7.74 -5.30
CA GLN A 45 10.36 -6.73 -6.13
C GLN A 45 9.30 -5.69 -6.48
N MET A 46 9.66 -4.43 -6.37
CA MET A 46 8.75 -3.32 -6.65
C MET A 46 9.46 -2.23 -7.44
N ARG A 47 8.72 -1.64 -8.37
CA ARG A 47 9.06 -0.38 -9.04
C ARG A 47 7.86 0.54 -8.96
N LEU A 48 8.00 1.62 -8.22
CA LEU A 48 7.01 2.67 -8.09
C LEU A 48 7.55 3.95 -8.72
N GLU A 49 6.78 4.55 -9.61
CA GLU A 49 7.11 5.81 -10.27
C GLU A 49 5.98 6.83 -10.03
N VAL A 50 6.38 8.01 -9.63
CA VAL A 50 5.49 9.16 -9.44
C VAL A 50 5.83 10.22 -10.48
N SER A 51 4.86 10.67 -11.25
CA SER A 51 5.02 11.71 -12.26
C SER A 51 3.96 12.78 -12.15
N ILE A 52 4.33 14.02 -12.46
CA ILE A 52 3.42 15.17 -12.56
C ILE A 52 3.46 15.68 -14.00
N MET A 53 2.29 15.72 -14.64
CA MET A 53 2.15 16.18 -16.05
C MET A 53 3.14 15.44 -16.99
N GLY A 54 3.40 14.14 -16.73
CA GLY A 54 4.31 13.31 -17.53
C GLY A 54 5.79 13.42 -17.15
N ASN A 55 6.19 14.34 -16.28
CA ASN A 55 7.56 14.44 -15.79
C ASN A 55 7.75 13.56 -14.56
N MET A 56 8.73 12.66 -14.59
CA MET A 56 9.07 11.79 -13.45
C MET A 56 9.64 12.64 -12.31
N MET A 57 9.00 12.58 -11.14
CA MET A 57 9.40 13.28 -9.93
C MET A 57 10.16 12.37 -8.97
N GLN A 58 9.70 11.13 -8.85
CA GLN A 58 10.26 10.15 -7.94
C GLN A 58 10.16 8.76 -8.53
N LYS A 59 11.15 7.94 -8.27
CA LYS A 59 11.16 6.52 -8.56
C LYS A 59 11.71 5.75 -7.37
N THR A 60 10.99 4.75 -6.94
CA THR A 60 11.41 3.81 -5.89
C THR A 60 11.60 2.44 -6.53
N VAL A 61 12.71 1.80 -6.29
CA VAL A 61 12.99 0.44 -6.76
C VAL A 61 13.44 -0.41 -5.60
N ILE A 62 12.73 -1.52 -5.41
CA ILE A 62 13.05 -2.57 -4.44
C ILE A 62 13.39 -3.83 -5.21
N ASN A 63 14.50 -4.47 -4.86
CA ASN A 63 14.95 -5.72 -5.46
C ASN A 63 15.29 -6.72 -4.35
N ALA A 64 14.25 -7.40 -3.84
CA ALA A 64 14.31 -8.47 -2.83
C ALA A 64 15.16 -8.18 -1.56
N THR A 65 16.32 -7.58 -1.67
CA THR A 65 17.24 -7.32 -0.54
C THR A 65 17.79 -5.91 -0.48
N LYS A 66 17.52 -5.10 -1.51
CA LYS A 66 18.05 -3.73 -1.64
C LYS A 66 16.96 -2.82 -2.19
N GLY A 67 17.06 -1.55 -1.84
CA GLY A 67 16.16 -0.53 -2.35
C GLY A 67 16.87 0.80 -2.55
N TYR A 68 16.32 1.60 -3.45
CA TYR A 68 16.74 2.97 -3.63
C TYR A 68 15.57 3.87 -4.03
N ASN A 69 15.67 5.13 -3.63
CA ASN A 69 14.86 6.22 -4.15
C ASN A 69 15.68 7.03 -5.16
N GLU A 70 15.05 7.44 -6.25
CA GLU A 70 15.60 8.37 -7.23
C GLU A 70 14.68 9.58 -7.30
N MET A 71 15.25 10.76 -7.02
CA MET A 71 14.55 12.05 -7.10
C MET A 71 15.44 13.03 -7.85
N GLN A 72 14.90 13.72 -8.85
CA GLN A 72 15.64 14.71 -9.67
C GLN A 72 16.98 14.17 -10.22
N GLY A 73 17.01 12.88 -10.59
CA GLY A 73 18.21 12.21 -11.11
C GLY A 73 19.23 11.77 -10.05
N GLN A 74 18.98 12.07 -8.78
CA GLN A 74 19.82 11.61 -7.66
C GLN A 74 19.28 10.31 -7.08
N LYS A 75 20.17 9.32 -6.98
CA LYS A 75 19.88 8.00 -6.45
C LYS A 75 20.36 7.91 -5.01
N ILE A 76 19.43 7.58 -4.09
CA ILE A 76 19.70 7.43 -2.66
C ILE A 76 19.37 6.00 -2.28
N GLU A 77 20.36 5.24 -1.80
CA GLU A 77 20.15 3.88 -1.32
C GLU A 77 19.42 3.90 0.02
N MET A 78 18.40 3.04 0.14
CA MET A 78 17.70 2.82 1.39
C MET A 78 18.53 1.95 2.33
N LYS A 79 18.47 2.23 3.64
CA LYS A 79 19.22 1.48 4.67
C LYS A 79 18.38 1.34 5.95
N GLY A 80 18.75 0.35 6.78
CA GLY A 80 18.14 0.15 8.08
C GLY A 80 16.61 0.00 8.00
N LYS A 81 15.91 0.69 8.87
CA LYS A 81 14.45 0.59 9.03
C LYS A 81 13.67 1.07 7.80
N GLU A 82 14.19 2.03 7.05
CA GLU A 82 13.60 2.49 5.78
C GLU A 82 13.58 1.36 4.75
N LEU A 83 14.70 0.63 4.60
CA LEU A 83 14.77 -0.52 3.69
C LEU A 83 13.86 -1.66 4.15
N GLU A 84 13.82 -1.96 5.44
CA GLU A 84 12.97 -3.00 6.01
C GLU A 84 11.49 -2.73 5.72
N ASN A 85 11.02 -1.51 5.98
CA ASN A 85 9.65 -1.11 5.67
C ASN A 85 9.35 -1.22 4.17
N ALA A 86 10.27 -0.73 3.33
CA ALA A 86 10.09 -0.77 1.88
C ALA A 86 10.07 -2.22 1.32
N LEU A 87 10.82 -3.14 1.90
CA LEU A 87 10.77 -4.56 1.55
C LEU A 87 9.41 -5.19 1.91
N ASN A 88 8.85 -4.85 3.05
CA ASN A 88 7.53 -5.32 3.46
C ASN A 88 6.42 -4.76 2.55
N ASP A 89 6.54 -3.51 2.11
CA ASP A 89 5.58 -2.87 1.21
C ASP A 89 5.71 -3.33 -0.26
N ALA A 90 6.83 -3.99 -0.61
CA ALA A 90 7.04 -4.53 -1.95
C ALA A 90 6.20 -5.78 -2.25
N ALA A 91 5.69 -6.47 -1.24
CA ALA A 91 4.82 -7.62 -1.41
C ALA A 91 3.51 -7.23 -2.11
N ILE A 92 3.01 -8.10 -3.01
CA ILE A 92 1.71 -7.87 -3.68
C ILE A 92 0.56 -7.95 -2.66
N PHE A 93 0.65 -8.92 -1.74
CA PHE A 93 -0.29 -9.17 -0.66
C PHE A 93 0.48 -9.42 0.64
N PRO A 94 0.89 -8.36 1.35
CA PRO A 94 1.69 -8.50 2.56
C PRO A 94 1.00 -9.31 3.65
N GLU A 95 -0.33 -9.39 3.64
CA GLU A 95 -1.11 -10.18 4.59
C GLU A 95 -0.90 -11.69 4.46
N LEU A 96 -0.39 -12.17 3.31
CA LEU A 96 -0.03 -13.59 3.13
C LEU A 96 1.32 -13.94 3.78
N GLU A 97 2.18 -12.94 4.00
CA GLU A 97 3.56 -13.14 4.44
C GLU A 97 3.76 -12.78 5.92
N ILE A 98 2.80 -12.06 6.51
CA ILE A 98 2.93 -11.63 7.89
C ILE A 98 2.77 -12.79 8.86
N ASP A 99 3.68 -12.88 9.82
CA ASP A 99 3.57 -13.83 10.92
C ASP A 99 2.51 -13.35 11.90
N SER A 100 1.50 -14.19 12.16
CA SER A 100 0.41 -13.89 13.09
C SER A 100 0.88 -13.56 14.50
N ASP A 101 2.03 -14.08 14.91
CA ASP A 101 2.62 -13.85 16.23
C ASP A 101 3.25 -12.44 16.35
N GLN A 102 3.44 -11.74 15.23
CA GLN A 102 4.01 -10.40 15.18
C GLN A 102 2.96 -9.29 15.14
N ILE A 103 1.68 -9.62 14.96
CA ILE A 103 0.58 -8.66 14.89
C ILE A 103 -0.36 -8.80 16.08
N PHE A 104 -0.90 -7.69 16.53
CA PHE A 104 -1.73 -7.67 17.74
C PHE A 104 -3.07 -6.96 17.47
N LEU A 105 -4.18 -7.66 17.77
CA LEU A 105 -5.50 -7.05 17.83
C LEU A 105 -5.55 -6.11 19.04
N GLN A 106 -5.73 -4.81 18.80
CA GLN A 106 -5.87 -3.80 19.85
C GLN A 106 -7.32 -3.68 20.32
N GLY A 107 -8.30 -3.89 19.43
CA GLY A 107 -9.71 -3.79 19.74
C GLY A 107 -10.57 -3.54 18.50
N ILE A 108 -11.78 -3.08 18.74
CA ILE A 108 -12.70 -2.58 17.72
C ILE A 108 -12.89 -1.09 17.95
N VAL A 109 -12.72 -0.32 16.89
CA VAL A 109 -12.87 1.13 16.87
C VAL A 109 -13.74 1.57 15.70
N SER A 110 -14.23 2.79 15.70
CA SER A 110 -14.97 3.33 14.56
C SER A 110 -14.03 4.09 13.62
N VAL A 111 -14.01 3.68 12.34
CA VAL A 111 -13.28 4.36 11.26
C VAL A 111 -14.32 4.89 10.27
N ASP A 112 -14.47 6.21 10.18
CA ASP A 112 -15.46 6.88 9.34
C ASP A 112 -16.92 6.34 9.50
N GLY A 113 -17.27 5.93 10.75
CA GLY A 113 -18.58 5.39 11.08
C GLY A 113 -18.74 3.88 10.84
N ILE A 114 -17.68 3.18 10.44
CA ILE A 114 -17.65 1.72 10.26
C ILE A 114 -16.87 1.10 11.43
N ASP A 115 -17.45 0.08 12.06
CA ASP A 115 -16.73 -0.69 13.09
C ASP A 115 -15.57 -1.45 12.43
N ALA A 116 -14.38 -1.33 13.00
CA ALA A 116 -13.16 -1.87 12.44
C ALA A 116 -12.28 -2.54 13.50
N PHE A 117 -11.72 -3.67 13.15
CA PHE A 117 -10.63 -4.29 13.91
C PHE A 117 -9.36 -3.46 13.76
N GLU A 118 -8.84 -2.96 14.87
CA GLU A 118 -7.55 -2.28 14.92
C GLU A 118 -6.42 -3.28 15.14
N ILE A 119 -5.56 -3.44 14.15
CA ILE A 119 -4.44 -4.39 14.19
C ILE A 119 -3.13 -3.62 14.19
N LYS A 120 -2.34 -3.78 15.25
CA LYS A 120 -0.96 -3.29 15.29
C LYS A 120 -0.06 -4.25 14.50
N TRP A 121 0.48 -3.78 13.38
CA TRP A 121 1.39 -4.53 12.51
C TRP A 121 2.86 -4.39 12.91
N SER A 122 3.22 -3.21 13.40
CA SER A 122 4.55 -2.89 13.92
C SER A 122 4.45 -1.69 14.86
N ASP A 123 5.57 -1.25 15.42
CA ASP A 123 5.60 -0.03 16.23
C ASP A 123 5.24 1.23 15.44
N SER A 124 5.41 1.19 14.12
CA SER A 124 5.14 2.33 13.23
C SER A 124 3.93 2.14 12.32
N LYS A 125 3.24 0.98 12.36
CA LYS A 125 2.14 0.67 11.42
C LYS A 125 0.95 0.04 12.12
N THR A 126 -0.22 0.67 11.97
CA THR A 126 -1.53 0.15 12.40
C THR A 126 -2.44 0.02 11.19
N VAL A 127 -3.15 -1.08 11.06
CA VAL A 127 -4.08 -1.37 9.96
C VAL A 127 -5.46 -1.64 10.50
N PHE A 128 -6.47 -1.11 9.82
CA PHE A 128 -7.88 -1.24 10.20
C PHE A 128 -8.63 -2.04 9.15
N TYR A 129 -9.33 -3.07 9.60
CA TYR A 129 -10.15 -3.94 8.77
C TYR A 129 -11.59 -3.87 9.23
N SER A 130 -12.54 -3.73 8.30
CA SER A 130 -13.97 -3.70 8.60
C SER A 130 -14.39 -4.93 9.42
N ALA A 131 -15.17 -4.71 10.46
CA ALA A 131 -15.73 -5.79 11.27
C ALA A 131 -16.86 -6.53 10.55
N GLU A 132 -17.45 -5.93 9.51
CA GLU A 132 -18.57 -6.51 8.76
C GLU A 132 -18.10 -7.44 7.63
N ASP A 133 -17.16 -6.96 6.78
CA ASP A 133 -16.76 -7.67 5.56
C ASP A 133 -15.24 -7.93 5.47
N PHE A 134 -14.49 -7.61 6.53
CA PHE A 134 -13.05 -7.75 6.66
C PHE A 134 -12.21 -6.98 5.63
N LEU A 135 -12.78 -6.12 4.80
CA LEU A 135 -12.00 -5.31 3.88
C LEU A 135 -11.13 -4.31 4.64
N LYS A 136 -9.93 -4.06 4.10
CA LYS A 136 -9.02 -3.05 4.64
C LYS A 136 -9.62 -1.67 4.44
N LEU A 137 -9.80 -0.92 5.53
CA LEU A 137 -10.34 0.43 5.51
C LEU A 137 -9.24 1.49 5.51
N GLN A 138 -8.22 1.27 6.36
CA GLN A 138 -7.24 2.30 6.62
C GLN A 138 -5.91 1.70 7.08
N THR A 139 -4.83 2.40 6.80
CA THR A 139 -3.50 2.18 7.39
C THR A 139 -2.99 3.51 7.95
N ILE A 140 -2.49 3.50 9.17
CA ILE A 140 -1.77 4.62 9.78
C ILE A 140 -0.31 4.22 9.91
N GLU A 141 0.58 5.05 9.37
CA GLU A 141 2.03 4.87 9.49
C GLU A 141 2.66 6.09 10.13
N THR A 142 3.58 5.85 11.06
CA THR A 142 4.36 6.88 11.71
C THR A 142 5.82 6.76 11.29
N ILE A 143 6.39 7.88 10.87
CA ILE A 143 7.81 7.99 10.52
C ILE A 143 8.45 9.09 11.35
N GLU A 144 9.70 8.89 11.75
CA GLU A 144 10.48 9.91 12.42
C GLU A 144 11.36 10.63 11.38
N ILE A 145 11.12 11.92 11.17
CA ILE A 145 11.91 12.77 10.29
C ILE A 145 12.54 13.88 11.15
N GLN A 146 13.88 13.91 11.22
CA GLN A 146 14.64 14.91 11.97
C GLN A 146 14.20 15.04 13.45
N GLY A 147 13.89 13.90 14.11
CA GLY A 147 13.44 13.87 15.51
C GLY A 147 11.96 14.24 15.70
N GLN A 148 11.21 14.47 14.64
CA GLN A 148 9.76 14.71 14.69
C GLN A 148 9.00 13.49 14.16
N ILE A 149 8.01 13.04 14.94
CA ILE A 149 7.10 11.97 14.50
C ILE A 149 6.06 12.59 13.59
N GLN A 150 6.01 12.11 12.36
CA GLN A 150 4.97 12.43 11.39
C GLN A 150 4.09 11.20 11.18
N SER A 151 2.78 11.42 11.10
CA SER A 151 1.81 10.36 10.82
C SER A 151 1.22 10.58 9.43
N SER A 152 1.13 9.51 8.67
CA SER A 152 0.38 9.46 7.41
C SER A 152 -0.74 8.44 7.51
N THR A 153 -1.88 8.77 6.94
CA THR A 153 -3.04 7.89 6.88
C THR A 153 -3.35 7.57 5.43
N THR A 154 -3.50 6.29 5.12
CA THR A 154 -3.96 5.82 3.81
C THR A 154 -5.30 5.11 3.99
N SER A 155 -6.36 5.60 3.34
CA SER A 155 -7.69 4.99 3.36
C SER A 155 -8.00 4.32 2.03
N PHE A 156 -8.74 3.21 2.08
CA PHE A 156 -9.06 2.35 0.95
C PHE A 156 -10.56 2.22 0.79
N SER A 157 -11.07 2.43 -0.44
CA SER A 157 -12.50 2.32 -0.73
C SER A 157 -12.76 1.95 -2.19
N ASP A 158 -14.04 1.83 -2.57
CA ASP A 158 -14.47 1.47 -3.93
C ASP A 158 -13.84 0.16 -4.41
N TYR A 159 -13.96 -0.91 -3.63
CA TYR A 159 -13.41 -2.22 -3.96
C TYR A 159 -14.11 -2.82 -5.19
N LYS A 160 -13.32 -3.20 -6.21
CA LYS A 160 -13.80 -3.83 -7.44
C LYS A 160 -13.05 -5.12 -7.71
N ILE A 161 -13.69 -6.03 -8.43
CA ILE A 161 -13.14 -7.34 -8.77
C ILE A 161 -12.31 -7.24 -10.05
N VAL A 162 -11.04 -7.65 -9.97
CA VAL A 162 -10.13 -7.82 -11.11
C VAL A 162 -9.63 -9.26 -11.13
N LYS A 163 -9.99 -10.04 -12.13
CA LYS A 163 -9.64 -11.48 -12.25
C LYS A 163 -10.00 -12.30 -10.98
N GLY A 164 -11.13 -11.96 -10.32
CA GLY A 164 -11.63 -12.68 -9.14
C GLY A 164 -10.99 -12.26 -7.81
N ILE A 165 -10.21 -11.18 -7.79
CA ILE A 165 -9.59 -10.58 -6.61
C ILE A 165 -10.14 -9.16 -6.43
N ARG A 166 -10.49 -8.78 -5.20
CA ARG A 166 -10.96 -7.42 -4.87
C ARG A 166 -9.79 -6.50 -4.60
N PHE A 167 -9.76 -5.35 -5.28
CA PHE A 167 -8.80 -4.28 -5.06
C PHE A 167 -9.52 -2.95 -4.83
N PRO A 168 -9.01 -2.08 -3.94
CA PRO A 168 -9.52 -0.73 -3.78
C PRO A 168 -9.26 0.08 -5.06
N HIS A 169 -10.24 0.87 -5.50
CA HIS A 169 -10.11 1.76 -6.66
C HIS A 169 -10.05 3.23 -6.27
N ILE A 170 -10.28 3.55 -5.01
CA ILE A 170 -9.98 4.85 -4.41
C ILE A 170 -9.00 4.63 -3.27
N VAL A 171 -7.87 5.32 -3.33
CA VAL A 171 -6.85 5.34 -2.28
C VAL A 171 -6.63 6.79 -1.88
N ARG A 172 -7.02 7.14 -0.67
CA ARG A 172 -6.82 8.48 -0.11
C ARG A 172 -5.58 8.49 0.76
N GLN A 173 -4.67 9.40 0.47
CA GLN A 173 -3.52 9.69 1.32
C GLN A 173 -3.74 11.00 2.08
N ASP A 174 -3.62 10.95 3.40
CA ASP A 174 -3.69 12.10 4.29
C ASP A 174 -2.31 12.25 4.98
N MET A 175 -1.64 13.34 4.65
CA MET A 175 -0.32 13.70 5.21
C MET A 175 -0.44 15.05 5.94
N GLY A 176 -1.38 15.15 6.87
CA GLY A 176 -1.67 16.37 7.63
C GLY A 176 -2.43 17.41 6.82
N PRO A 177 -1.81 18.50 6.34
CA PRO A 177 -2.54 19.54 5.60
C PRO A 177 -2.92 19.12 4.16
N GLN A 178 -2.32 18.06 3.64
CA GLN A 178 -2.56 17.59 2.27
C GLN A 178 -3.35 16.28 2.29
N LYS A 179 -4.49 16.29 1.59
CA LYS A 179 -5.31 15.10 1.31
C LYS A 179 -5.35 14.89 -0.19
N ILE A 180 -4.96 13.71 -0.63
CA ILE A 180 -4.88 13.37 -2.05
C ILE A 180 -5.69 12.10 -2.30
N ASP A 181 -6.70 12.19 -3.15
CA ASP A 181 -7.51 11.05 -3.59
C ASP A 181 -6.98 10.51 -4.91
N PHE A 182 -6.39 9.34 -4.86
CA PHE A 182 -5.95 8.59 -6.03
C PHE A 182 -7.07 7.70 -6.54
N GLN A 183 -7.39 7.81 -7.82
CA GLN A 183 -8.25 6.88 -8.53
C GLN A 183 -7.42 5.85 -9.25
N VAL A 184 -7.62 4.57 -8.95
CA VAL A 184 -6.97 3.47 -9.66
C VAL A 184 -7.58 3.33 -11.04
N LYS A 185 -6.80 3.59 -12.08
CA LYS A 185 -7.23 3.56 -13.48
C LYS A 185 -7.09 2.18 -14.11
N SER A 186 -6.08 1.43 -13.70
CA SER A 186 -5.87 0.06 -14.20
C SER A 186 -5.15 -0.80 -13.18
N ILE A 187 -5.50 -2.09 -13.17
CA ILE A 187 -4.78 -3.16 -12.47
C ILE A 187 -4.63 -4.31 -13.46
N ILE A 188 -3.41 -4.75 -13.68
CA ILE A 188 -3.06 -5.85 -14.58
C ILE A 188 -2.33 -6.91 -13.75
N LEU A 189 -2.78 -8.16 -13.85
CA LEU A 189 -2.28 -9.30 -13.09
C LEU A 189 -1.71 -10.36 -14.02
N ASN A 190 -0.54 -10.91 -13.62
CA ASN A 190 0.11 -12.03 -14.32
C ASN A 190 0.50 -11.72 -15.78
N GLU A 191 0.89 -10.49 -16.06
CA GLU A 191 1.47 -10.10 -17.35
C GLU A 191 2.97 -9.79 -17.18
N PRO A 192 3.79 -9.96 -18.25
CA PRO A 192 5.19 -9.54 -18.23
C PRO A 192 5.32 -8.06 -17.90
N MET A 193 6.31 -7.72 -17.08
CA MET A 193 6.63 -6.33 -16.69
C MET A 193 7.80 -5.81 -17.51
#